data_220e20dcdea35796f2c628c335afff11
#
_entry.id   220e20dcdea35796f2c628c335afff11
#
_cell.length_a   1.000
_cell.length_b   1.000
_cell.length_c   1.000
_cell.angle_alpha   90.00
_cell.angle_beta   90.00
_cell.angle_gamma   90.00
#
_symmetry.space_group_name_H-M   'P 1'
#
loop_
_entity.id
_entity.type
_entity.pdbx_description
1 polymer ?
#
loop_
_entity_poly.entity_id
_entity_poly.type
_entity_poly.pdbx_seq_one_letter_code
_entity_poly.pdbx_strand_id
1 'polypeptide(L)'
;METAPRERLRLVSSRQNAIVKQLRRSFSQGEVVEGYCAIEGLRMIEEAIRSGLKMRAICFSKSGEVKAERLLNQISHNVEALLLPDDVFSSAVETEHPQGVAALVKVRQSGPDELVSSSAPLILVAAGIQDPGNLGTMLRSAEAFDARGLILTEKTVSQWNAKVVRASAGSVFRVRTVAMRSPEMLEFLRGHKIQTAAAVARNGVRIQEFNFAGPTAVLIGNEGAGVPKELINRADHRICIPQAEPLESLNAGIAASIILYEATRQRSE
;
A
#
# COMPACT_ATOMS: atom_id res chain seq x y z
N MET A 1 34.12 -4.02 -19.64
CA MET A 1 33.30 -3.35 -20.69
C MET A 1 31.85 -3.40 -20.18
N GLU A 2 31.29 -2.25 -19.83
CA GLU A 2 29.85 -2.15 -19.54
C GLU A 2 29.08 -2.30 -20.84
N THR A 3 28.29 -3.36 -20.94
CA THR A 3 27.40 -3.59 -22.10
C THR A 3 26.42 -2.42 -22.21
N ALA A 4 26.24 -1.87 -23.39
CA ALA A 4 25.29 -0.77 -23.59
C ALA A 4 23.89 -1.19 -23.09
N PRO A 5 23.13 -0.31 -22.43
CA PRO A 5 21.84 -0.67 -21.81
C PRO A 5 20.87 -1.41 -22.77
N ARG A 6 20.88 -1.07 -24.04
CA ARG A 6 20.03 -1.71 -25.06
C ARG A 6 20.42 -3.15 -25.39
N GLU A 7 21.68 -3.54 -25.22
CA GLU A 7 22.14 -4.92 -25.46
C GLU A 7 21.60 -5.91 -24.40
N ARG A 8 21.10 -5.39 -23.27
CA ARG A 8 20.45 -6.19 -22.23
C ARG A 8 19.01 -6.57 -22.57
N LEU A 9 18.38 -5.90 -23.55
CA LEU A 9 16.97 -6.11 -23.89
C LEU A 9 16.79 -7.37 -24.73
N ARG A 10 16.10 -8.37 -24.17
CA ARG A 10 15.67 -9.56 -24.92
C ARG A 10 14.29 -9.37 -25.50
N LEU A 11 14.17 -9.45 -26.83
CA LEU A 11 12.87 -9.39 -27.51
C LEU A 11 12.02 -10.63 -27.19
N VAL A 12 10.77 -10.39 -26.77
CA VAL A 12 9.78 -11.43 -26.50
C VAL A 12 8.45 -11.04 -27.13
N SER A 13 8.03 -11.77 -28.16
CA SER A 13 6.78 -11.54 -28.90
C SER A 13 5.61 -12.42 -28.43
N SER A 14 5.87 -13.43 -27.60
CA SER A 14 4.84 -14.36 -27.18
C SER A 14 4.10 -13.91 -25.91
N ARG A 15 2.78 -13.78 -25.99
CA ARG A 15 1.89 -13.60 -24.83
C ARG A 15 1.90 -14.78 -23.86
N GLN A 16 2.48 -15.93 -24.27
CA GLN A 16 2.62 -17.14 -23.46
C GLN A 16 3.95 -17.19 -22.67
N ASN A 17 4.84 -16.21 -22.83
CA ASN A 17 6.05 -16.09 -22.05
C ASN A 17 5.73 -16.07 -20.55
N ALA A 18 6.54 -16.76 -19.73
CA ALA A 18 6.30 -16.90 -18.29
C ALA A 18 6.22 -15.56 -17.55
N ILE A 19 7.11 -14.59 -17.87
CA ILE A 19 7.10 -13.25 -17.26
C ILE A 19 5.85 -12.47 -17.68
N VAL A 20 5.44 -12.53 -18.96
CA VAL A 20 4.23 -11.87 -19.46
C VAL A 20 2.98 -12.43 -18.77
N LYS A 21 2.91 -13.75 -18.59
CA LYS A 21 1.81 -14.39 -17.84
C LYS A 21 1.79 -13.98 -16.38
N GLN A 22 2.95 -13.94 -15.73
CA GLN A 22 3.05 -13.55 -14.33
C GLN A 22 2.66 -12.08 -14.12
N LEU A 23 3.11 -11.16 -14.97
CA LEU A 23 2.68 -9.76 -14.98
C LEU A 23 1.16 -9.66 -15.08
N ARG A 24 0.57 -10.29 -16.10
CA ARG A 24 -0.88 -10.26 -16.33
C ARG A 24 -1.64 -10.78 -15.11
N ARG A 25 -1.21 -11.93 -14.56
CA ARG A 25 -1.86 -12.53 -13.39
C ARG A 25 -1.77 -11.63 -12.17
N SER A 26 -0.60 -11.05 -11.90
CA SER A 26 -0.39 -10.17 -10.76
C SER A 26 -1.25 -8.89 -10.88
N PHE A 27 -1.34 -8.28 -12.06
CA PHE A 27 -2.21 -7.13 -12.27
C PHE A 27 -3.69 -7.48 -12.14
N SER A 28 -4.16 -8.52 -12.83
CA SER A 28 -5.59 -8.88 -12.85
C SER A 28 -6.12 -9.34 -11.49
N GLN A 29 -5.28 -9.93 -10.65
CA GLN A 29 -5.66 -10.34 -9.30
C GLN A 29 -5.40 -9.23 -8.26
N GLY A 30 -4.53 -8.25 -8.57
CA GLY A 30 -4.06 -7.27 -7.60
C GLY A 30 -3.36 -7.93 -6.41
N GLU A 31 -2.62 -9.02 -6.66
CA GLU A 31 -2.05 -9.87 -5.63
C GLU A 31 -0.57 -10.19 -5.90
N VAL A 32 0.05 -10.74 -4.89
CA VAL A 32 1.41 -11.30 -4.97
C VAL A 32 1.35 -12.67 -5.63
N VAL A 33 2.05 -12.83 -6.75
CA VAL A 33 2.16 -14.09 -7.47
C VAL A 33 3.59 -14.60 -7.34
N GLU A 34 3.78 -15.78 -6.77
CA GLU A 34 5.11 -16.39 -6.55
C GLU A 34 6.09 -15.47 -5.78
N GLY A 35 5.59 -14.67 -4.84
CA GLY A 35 6.39 -13.73 -4.05
C GLY A 35 6.70 -12.40 -4.74
N TYR A 36 6.11 -12.13 -5.92
CA TYR A 36 6.30 -10.89 -6.68
C TYR A 36 4.97 -10.18 -6.91
N CYS A 37 5.01 -8.86 -6.90
CA CYS A 37 3.91 -8.03 -7.36
C CYS A 37 4.30 -7.32 -8.66
N ALA A 38 3.31 -7.03 -9.50
CA ALA A 38 3.50 -6.26 -10.72
C ALA A 38 3.30 -4.75 -10.44
N ILE A 39 4.23 -3.95 -10.94
CA ILE A 39 4.13 -2.48 -10.89
C ILE A 39 4.31 -1.91 -12.29
N GLU A 40 3.63 -0.80 -12.59
CA GLU A 40 3.69 -0.12 -13.88
C GLU A 40 4.07 1.35 -13.71
N GLY A 41 4.85 1.83 -14.66
CA GLY A 41 5.21 3.22 -14.79
C GLY A 41 6.57 3.57 -14.20
N LEU A 42 7.22 4.53 -14.88
CA LEU A 42 8.58 4.95 -14.58
C LEU A 42 8.77 5.35 -13.10
N ARG A 43 7.86 6.20 -12.59
CA ARG A 43 7.94 6.69 -11.20
C ARG A 43 7.83 5.57 -10.19
N MET A 44 6.92 4.61 -10.39
CA MET A 44 6.73 3.49 -9.45
C MET A 44 7.94 2.56 -9.44
N ILE A 45 8.54 2.33 -10.60
CA ILE A 45 9.75 1.51 -10.72
C ILE A 45 10.93 2.21 -10.02
N GLU A 46 11.10 3.52 -10.20
CA GLU A 46 12.12 4.30 -9.49
C GLU A 46 11.90 4.31 -7.98
N GLU A 47 10.65 4.40 -7.50
CA GLU A 47 10.33 4.27 -6.08
C GLU A 47 10.65 2.88 -5.54
N ALA A 48 10.38 1.82 -6.31
CA ALA A 48 10.73 0.46 -5.93
C ALA A 48 12.26 0.27 -5.83
N ILE A 49 13.03 0.86 -6.77
CA ILE A 49 14.51 0.87 -6.72
C ILE A 49 15.00 1.62 -5.48
N ARG A 50 14.50 2.84 -5.22
CA ARG A 50 14.87 3.65 -4.04
C ARG A 50 14.54 2.95 -2.73
N SER A 51 13.46 2.18 -2.71
CA SER A 51 13.04 1.38 -1.56
C SER A 51 13.83 0.07 -1.42
N GLY A 52 14.81 -0.18 -2.27
CA GLY A 52 15.69 -1.37 -2.21
C GLY A 52 15.01 -2.68 -2.60
N LEU A 53 13.87 -2.63 -3.32
CA LEU A 53 13.16 -3.83 -3.74
C LEU A 53 13.95 -4.59 -4.82
N LYS A 54 14.06 -5.89 -4.65
CA LYS A 54 14.64 -6.77 -5.66
C LYS A 54 13.65 -6.98 -6.80
N MET A 55 14.13 -6.85 -8.03
CA MET A 55 13.33 -7.10 -9.23
C MET A 55 13.66 -8.47 -9.79
N ARG A 56 12.65 -9.21 -10.28
CA ARG A 56 12.81 -10.41 -11.10
C ARG A 56 12.99 -10.05 -12.57
N ALA A 57 12.11 -9.18 -13.05
CA ALA A 57 12.10 -8.77 -14.44
C ALA A 57 11.57 -7.33 -14.60
N ILE A 58 12.04 -6.67 -15.65
CA ILE A 58 11.51 -5.40 -16.14
C ILE A 58 11.13 -5.57 -17.60
N CYS A 59 9.96 -5.09 -17.98
CA CYS A 59 9.42 -5.19 -19.33
C CYS A 59 9.18 -3.80 -19.89
N PHE A 60 9.67 -3.56 -21.10
CA PHE A 60 9.43 -2.34 -21.85
C PHE A 60 8.54 -2.67 -23.05
N SER A 61 7.59 -1.82 -23.36
CA SER A 61 6.93 -1.87 -24.67
C SER A 61 7.85 -1.29 -25.74
N LYS A 62 7.59 -1.62 -27.00
CA LYS A 62 8.38 -1.05 -28.11
C LYS A 62 8.34 0.47 -28.11
N SER A 63 7.18 1.07 -27.90
CA SER A 63 7.02 2.53 -27.76
C SER A 63 7.66 3.09 -26.48
N GLY A 64 7.82 2.27 -25.44
CA GLY A 64 8.45 2.64 -24.16
C GLY A 64 9.95 2.37 -24.06
N GLU A 65 10.60 1.84 -25.11
CA GLU A 65 12.01 1.43 -25.12
C GLU A 65 12.98 2.56 -24.70
N VAL A 66 12.65 3.79 -25.01
CA VAL A 66 13.44 4.97 -24.59
C VAL A 66 13.64 5.06 -23.08
N LYS A 67 12.76 4.50 -22.26
CA LYS A 67 12.87 4.47 -20.80
C LYS A 67 13.91 3.47 -20.29
N ALA A 68 14.34 2.52 -21.15
CA ALA A 68 15.31 1.50 -20.79
C ALA A 68 16.67 2.10 -20.40
N GLU A 69 17.13 3.11 -21.12
CA GLU A 69 18.43 3.78 -20.83
C GLU A 69 18.45 4.35 -19.39
N ARG A 70 17.34 4.91 -18.95
CA ARG A 70 17.22 5.50 -17.62
C ARG A 70 17.16 4.45 -16.50
N LEU A 71 16.49 3.33 -16.72
CA LEU A 71 16.21 2.34 -15.66
C LEU A 71 17.26 1.24 -15.60
N LEU A 72 17.77 0.75 -16.73
CA LEU A 72 18.66 -0.41 -16.77
C LEU A 72 20.01 -0.14 -16.06
N ASN A 73 20.46 1.13 -16.01
CA ASN A 73 21.67 1.52 -15.27
C ASN A 73 21.46 1.55 -13.75
N GLN A 74 20.21 1.52 -13.28
CA GLN A 74 19.87 1.57 -11.84
C GLN A 74 19.57 0.20 -11.24
N ILE A 75 19.51 -0.85 -12.05
CA ILE A 75 19.15 -2.20 -11.62
C ILE A 75 20.25 -3.22 -11.92
N SER A 76 20.30 -4.26 -11.09
CA SER A 76 21.27 -5.36 -11.25
C SER A 76 21.20 -6.01 -12.64
N HIS A 77 22.37 -6.43 -13.15
CA HIS A 77 22.45 -7.19 -14.40
C HIS A 77 21.72 -8.54 -14.35
N ASN A 78 21.43 -9.08 -13.17
CA ASN A 78 20.66 -10.31 -12.99
C ASN A 78 19.15 -10.15 -13.21
N VAL A 79 18.66 -8.92 -13.35
CA VAL A 79 17.25 -8.64 -13.64
C VAL A 79 16.99 -8.90 -15.12
N GLU A 80 16.02 -9.76 -15.45
CA GLU A 80 15.62 -9.98 -16.84
C GLU A 80 15.02 -8.71 -17.43
N ALA A 81 15.62 -8.21 -18.50
CA ALA A 81 15.12 -7.04 -19.22
C ALA A 81 14.48 -7.47 -20.55
N LEU A 82 13.19 -7.25 -20.70
CA LEU A 82 12.41 -7.70 -21.84
C LEU A 82 11.90 -6.51 -22.66
N LEU A 83 11.98 -6.64 -23.98
CA LEU A 83 11.33 -5.75 -24.95
C LEU A 83 10.14 -6.48 -25.55
N LEU A 84 8.95 -5.91 -25.41
CA LEU A 84 7.69 -6.50 -25.86
C LEU A 84 7.08 -5.64 -26.98
N PRO A 85 6.50 -6.24 -28.03
CA PRO A 85 5.58 -5.52 -28.90
C PRO A 85 4.47 -4.83 -28.09
N ASP A 86 3.99 -3.68 -28.55
CA ASP A 86 3.04 -2.85 -27.78
C ASP A 86 1.72 -3.60 -27.48
N ASP A 87 1.25 -4.45 -28.40
CA ASP A 87 0.07 -5.29 -28.19
C ASP A 87 0.28 -6.40 -27.15
N VAL A 88 1.49 -6.96 -27.07
CA VAL A 88 1.87 -7.94 -26.06
C VAL A 88 1.97 -7.27 -24.70
N PHE A 89 2.62 -6.11 -24.61
CA PHE A 89 2.74 -5.33 -23.39
C PHE A 89 1.35 -4.93 -22.85
N SER A 90 0.50 -4.33 -23.69
CA SER A 90 -0.86 -3.91 -23.33
C SER A 90 -1.72 -5.08 -22.84
N SER A 91 -1.48 -6.31 -23.36
CA SER A 91 -2.18 -7.50 -22.87
C SER A 91 -1.74 -7.96 -21.48
N ALA A 92 -0.61 -7.46 -20.98
CA ALA A 92 -0.03 -7.87 -19.70
C ALA A 92 -0.29 -6.87 -18.56
N VAL A 93 -0.68 -5.63 -18.86
CA VAL A 93 -0.99 -4.57 -17.91
C VAL A 93 -2.49 -4.30 -17.87
N GLU A 94 -2.97 -3.63 -16.82
CA GLU A 94 -4.41 -3.37 -16.61
C GLU A 94 -4.82 -1.94 -17.00
N THR A 95 -3.86 -1.08 -17.35
CA THR A 95 -4.08 0.32 -17.64
C THR A 95 -4.58 0.51 -19.08
N GLU A 96 -5.64 1.28 -19.28
CA GLU A 96 -6.16 1.61 -20.62
C GLU A 96 -5.12 2.34 -21.50
N HIS A 97 -4.29 3.18 -20.87
CA HIS A 97 -3.18 3.87 -21.50
C HIS A 97 -1.85 3.44 -20.87
N PRO A 98 -1.26 2.33 -21.32
CA PRO A 98 -0.04 1.78 -20.75
C PRO A 98 1.13 2.77 -20.78
N GLN A 99 1.87 2.84 -19.67
CA GLN A 99 3.02 3.74 -19.58
C GLN A 99 4.29 3.18 -20.26
N GLY A 100 4.20 2.02 -20.87
CA GLY A 100 5.27 1.40 -21.65
C GLY A 100 6.42 0.82 -20.85
N VAL A 101 6.30 0.72 -19.54
CA VAL A 101 7.26 0.01 -18.68
C VAL A 101 6.56 -0.58 -17.46
N ALA A 102 6.84 -1.85 -17.17
CA ALA A 102 6.33 -2.59 -16.02
C ALA A 102 7.41 -3.52 -15.44
N ALA A 103 7.31 -3.85 -14.16
CA ALA A 103 8.26 -4.72 -13.50
C ALA A 103 7.58 -5.70 -12.55
N LEU A 104 8.23 -6.85 -12.32
CA LEU A 104 7.93 -7.78 -11.24
C LEU A 104 8.92 -7.52 -10.11
N VAL A 105 8.41 -7.04 -8.98
CA VAL A 105 9.21 -6.71 -7.80
C VAL A 105 8.92 -7.70 -6.69
N LYS A 106 9.98 -8.15 -6.01
CA LYS A 106 9.84 -9.03 -4.84
C LYS A 106 9.32 -8.22 -3.68
N VAL A 107 8.16 -8.62 -3.16
CA VAL A 107 7.55 -7.91 -2.04
C VAL A 107 8.08 -8.45 -0.71
N ARG A 108 8.22 -7.55 0.25
CA ARG A 108 8.47 -7.92 1.64
C ARG A 108 7.14 -8.34 2.27
N GLN A 109 7.15 -9.48 2.93
CA GLN A 109 6.07 -9.87 3.83
C GLN A 109 6.43 -9.42 5.24
N SER A 110 5.59 -8.59 5.85
CA SER A 110 5.74 -8.19 7.25
C SER A 110 4.94 -9.13 8.15
N GLY A 111 5.53 -9.51 9.26
CA GLY A 111 4.83 -10.25 10.31
C GLY A 111 4.14 -9.30 11.31
N PRO A 112 3.11 -9.78 12.05
CA PRO A 112 2.43 -8.99 13.07
C PRO A 112 3.37 -8.41 14.13
N ASP A 113 4.37 -9.15 14.56
CA ASP A 113 5.34 -8.75 15.59
C ASP A 113 6.13 -7.50 15.20
N GLU A 114 6.31 -7.25 13.90
CA GLU A 114 6.98 -6.04 13.43
C GLU A 114 6.18 -4.76 13.72
N LEU A 115 4.85 -4.87 13.85
CA LEU A 115 3.98 -3.74 14.16
C LEU A 115 4.08 -3.31 15.64
N VAL A 116 4.48 -4.21 16.51
CA VAL A 116 4.52 -4.01 17.98
C VAL A 116 5.94 -3.90 18.52
N SER A 117 6.94 -3.83 17.69
CA SER A 117 8.36 -3.81 18.06
C SER A 117 8.85 -2.47 18.66
N SER A 118 7.97 -1.52 18.96
CA SER A 118 8.29 -0.27 19.67
C SER A 118 7.55 -0.19 21.00
N SER A 119 8.00 0.66 21.92
CA SER A 119 7.38 0.83 23.25
C SER A 119 5.99 1.46 23.19
N ALA A 120 5.73 2.30 22.17
CA ALA A 120 4.45 2.98 21.97
C ALA A 120 4.07 2.95 20.48
N PRO A 121 3.70 1.79 19.91
CA PRO A 121 3.37 1.70 18.51
C PRO A 121 2.08 2.49 18.20
N LEU A 122 2.09 3.22 17.07
CA LEU A 122 0.91 3.79 16.44
C LEU A 122 0.58 2.93 15.21
N ILE A 123 -0.54 2.24 15.24
CA ILE A 123 -0.97 1.32 14.19
C ILE A 123 -2.24 1.87 13.55
N LEU A 124 -2.31 1.85 12.22
CA LEU A 124 -3.52 2.17 11.49
C LEU A 124 -4.22 0.88 11.08
N VAL A 125 -5.52 0.80 11.29
CA VAL A 125 -6.35 -0.35 10.87
C VAL A 125 -7.31 0.10 9.77
N ALA A 126 -7.16 -0.48 8.58
CA ALA A 126 -8.10 -0.31 7.48
C ALA A 126 -9.22 -1.36 7.60
N ALA A 127 -10.37 -0.94 8.15
CA ALA A 127 -11.49 -1.83 8.44
C ALA A 127 -12.50 -1.85 7.28
N GLY A 128 -12.28 -2.72 6.30
CA GLY A 128 -13.15 -2.89 5.15
C GLY A 128 -13.06 -1.74 4.14
N ILE A 129 -11.90 -1.11 3.99
CA ILE A 129 -11.65 -0.05 3.01
C ILE A 129 -11.66 -0.64 1.60
N GLN A 130 -12.61 -0.24 0.75
CA GLN A 130 -12.78 -0.77 -0.60
C GLN A 130 -12.18 0.14 -1.68
N ASP A 131 -12.19 1.45 -1.47
CA ASP A 131 -11.62 2.40 -2.43
C ASP A 131 -10.08 2.36 -2.42
N PRO A 132 -9.44 2.06 -3.57
CA PRO A 132 -7.99 2.00 -3.67
C PRO A 132 -7.28 3.34 -3.40
N GLY A 133 -7.93 4.47 -3.72
CA GLY A 133 -7.42 5.81 -3.46
C GLY A 133 -7.28 6.08 -1.98
N ASN A 134 -8.28 5.66 -1.19
CA ASN A 134 -8.26 5.81 0.26
C ASN A 134 -7.18 4.95 0.91
N LEU A 135 -7.06 3.68 0.52
CA LEU A 135 -5.97 2.84 1.04
C LEU A 135 -4.59 3.41 0.67
N GLY A 136 -4.43 3.90 -0.57
CA GLY A 136 -3.19 4.56 -0.99
C GLY A 136 -2.88 5.80 -0.17
N THR A 137 -3.89 6.63 0.14
CA THR A 137 -3.76 7.81 1.02
C THR A 137 -3.42 7.40 2.45
N MET A 138 -4.05 6.37 2.99
CA MET A 138 -3.74 5.83 4.32
C MET A 138 -2.28 5.36 4.41
N LEU A 139 -1.76 4.67 3.40
CA LEU A 139 -0.35 4.26 3.33
C LEU A 139 0.60 5.46 3.33
N ARG A 140 0.29 6.49 2.55
CA ARG A 140 1.10 7.72 2.52
C ARG A 140 1.09 8.45 3.86
N SER A 141 -0.08 8.55 4.49
CA SER A 141 -0.21 9.19 5.80
C SER A 141 0.49 8.40 6.89
N ALA A 142 0.42 7.06 6.84
CA ALA A 142 1.13 6.20 7.76
C ALA A 142 2.65 6.41 7.68
N GLU A 143 3.21 6.54 6.46
CA GLU A 143 4.62 6.85 6.28
C GLU A 143 4.96 8.27 6.76
N ALA A 144 4.14 9.26 6.37
CA ALA A 144 4.39 10.68 6.67
C ALA A 144 4.34 10.98 8.17
N PHE A 145 3.51 10.27 8.92
CA PHE A 145 3.30 10.47 10.35
C PHE A 145 3.88 9.34 11.22
N ASP A 146 4.85 8.60 10.69
CA ASP A 146 5.60 7.56 11.38
C ASP A 146 4.72 6.52 12.11
N ALA A 147 3.57 6.17 11.51
CA ALA A 147 2.81 5.03 11.99
C ALA A 147 3.62 3.75 11.79
N ARG A 148 3.60 2.86 12.77
CA ARG A 148 4.40 1.62 12.76
C ARG A 148 4.04 0.69 11.60
N GLY A 149 2.80 0.76 11.13
CA GLY A 149 2.29 0.07 9.97
C GLY A 149 0.77 0.05 9.91
N LEU A 150 0.25 -0.74 8.95
CA LEU A 150 -1.17 -0.95 8.76
C LEU A 150 -1.58 -2.40 9.00
N ILE A 151 -2.78 -2.58 9.57
CA ILE A 151 -3.52 -3.85 9.53
C ILE A 151 -4.66 -3.70 8.51
N LEU A 152 -4.76 -4.63 7.57
CA LEU A 152 -5.85 -4.71 6.62
C LEU A 152 -6.81 -5.80 7.08
N THR A 153 -8.05 -5.45 7.41
CA THR A 153 -9.05 -6.44 7.75
C THR A 153 -9.71 -7.01 6.50
N GLU A 154 -10.58 -8.00 6.68
CA GLU A 154 -11.39 -8.56 5.61
C GLU A 154 -12.17 -7.47 4.85
N LYS A 155 -12.44 -7.71 3.56
CA LYS A 155 -13.10 -6.79 2.62
C LYS A 155 -12.30 -5.51 2.30
N THR A 156 -11.09 -5.36 2.83
CA THR A 156 -10.20 -4.27 2.41
C THR A 156 -9.55 -4.62 1.07
N VAL A 157 -9.47 -3.66 0.18
CA VAL A 157 -8.79 -3.83 -1.12
C VAL A 157 -7.33 -4.21 -0.90
N SER A 158 -6.78 -5.06 -1.77
CA SER A 158 -5.38 -5.46 -1.69
C SER A 158 -4.45 -4.25 -1.81
N GLN A 159 -3.44 -4.16 -0.94
CA GLN A 159 -2.38 -3.16 -1.06
C GLN A 159 -1.60 -3.25 -2.38
N TRP A 160 -1.61 -4.42 -3.03
CA TRP A 160 -0.94 -4.66 -4.30
C TRP A 160 -1.84 -4.43 -5.53
N ASN A 161 -3.08 -4.00 -5.32
CA ASN A 161 -3.91 -3.50 -6.41
C ASN A 161 -3.21 -2.34 -7.11
N ALA A 162 -3.17 -2.33 -8.44
CA ALA A 162 -2.43 -1.35 -9.23
C ALA A 162 -2.84 0.12 -8.94
N LYS A 163 -4.11 0.36 -8.60
CA LYS A 163 -4.60 1.69 -8.22
C LYS A 163 -4.09 2.09 -6.82
N VAL A 164 -4.02 1.16 -5.85
CA VAL A 164 -3.43 1.39 -4.52
C VAL A 164 -1.95 1.71 -4.64
N VAL A 165 -1.20 0.90 -5.39
CA VAL A 165 0.25 1.10 -5.61
C VAL A 165 0.49 2.51 -6.17
N ARG A 166 -0.27 2.93 -7.18
CA ARG A 166 -0.15 4.29 -7.75
C ARG A 166 -0.52 5.38 -6.74
N ALA A 167 -1.65 5.23 -6.05
CA ALA A 167 -2.14 6.21 -5.08
C ALA A 167 -1.20 6.36 -3.86
N SER A 168 -0.50 5.30 -3.48
CA SER A 168 0.47 5.31 -2.37
C SER A 168 1.75 6.08 -2.68
N ALA A 169 2.03 6.42 -3.95
CA ALA A 169 3.24 7.10 -4.38
C ALA A 169 4.55 6.43 -3.87
N GLY A 170 4.54 5.09 -3.71
CA GLY A 170 5.67 4.30 -3.25
C GLY A 170 5.67 3.98 -1.75
N SER A 171 4.80 4.58 -0.94
CA SER A 171 4.69 4.26 0.51
C SER A 171 4.37 2.79 0.76
N VAL A 172 3.64 2.13 -0.16
CA VAL A 172 3.33 0.69 -0.11
C VAL A 172 4.58 -0.20 -0.04
N PHE A 173 5.73 0.28 -0.49
CA PHE A 173 6.99 -0.45 -0.47
C PHE A 173 7.74 -0.34 0.87
N ARG A 174 7.41 0.66 1.69
CA ARG A 174 8.13 1.00 2.91
C ARG A 174 7.30 0.78 4.17
N VAL A 175 6.00 1.03 4.09
CA VAL A 175 5.07 0.84 5.21
C VAL A 175 4.80 -0.65 5.43
N ARG A 176 4.96 -1.11 6.67
CA ARG A 176 4.63 -2.48 7.05
C ARG A 176 3.12 -2.68 6.97
N THR A 177 2.70 -3.72 6.30
CA THR A 177 1.27 -4.02 6.16
C THR A 177 1.02 -5.49 6.42
N VAL A 178 0.05 -5.78 7.26
CA VAL A 178 -0.32 -7.14 7.66
C VAL A 178 -1.82 -7.33 7.41
N ALA A 179 -2.18 -8.38 6.68
CA ALA A 179 -3.58 -8.78 6.56
C ALA A 179 -3.96 -9.66 7.77
N MET A 180 -5.09 -9.34 8.42
CA MET A 180 -5.53 -10.05 9.62
C MET A 180 -7.05 -9.98 9.73
N ARG A 181 -7.70 -11.09 10.10
CA ARG A 181 -9.15 -11.06 10.34
C ARG A 181 -9.48 -10.25 11.59
N SER A 182 -10.61 -9.57 11.59
CA SER A 182 -11.02 -8.68 12.68
C SER A 182 -10.98 -9.31 14.08
N PRO A 183 -11.43 -10.56 14.32
CA PRO A 183 -11.29 -11.19 15.62
C PRO A 183 -9.83 -11.40 16.05
N GLU A 184 -8.99 -11.89 15.12
CA GLU A 184 -7.57 -12.14 15.36
C GLU A 184 -6.81 -10.84 15.66
N MET A 185 -7.11 -9.77 14.90
CA MET A 185 -6.58 -8.44 15.12
C MET A 185 -6.87 -7.92 16.53
N LEU A 186 -8.13 -8.03 16.98
CA LEU A 186 -8.50 -7.57 18.32
C LEU A 186 -7.81 -8.37 19.43
N GLU A 187 -7.66 -9.68 19.27
CA GLU A 187 -6.90 -10.53 20.20
C GLU A 187 -5.43 -10.16 20.22
N PHE A 188 -4.83 -9.98 19.04
CA PHE A 188 -3.44 -9.56 18.89
C PHE A 188 -3.18 -8.21 19.59
N LEU A 189 -3.99 -7.19 19.30
CA LEU A 189 -3.83 -5.86 19.89
C LEU A 189 -4.00 -5.89 21.42
N ARG A 190 -5.01 -6.62 21.91
CA ARG A 190 -5.25 -6.78 23.35
C ARG A 190 -4.07 -7.49 24.04
N GLY A 191 -3.57 -8.57 23.45
CA GLY A 191 -2.43 -9.34 23.98
C GLY A 191 -1.18 -8.48 24.14
N HIS A 192 -1.01 -7.46 23.28
CA HIS A 192 0.11 -6.50 23.34
C HIS A 192 -0.22 -5.20 24.08
N LYS A 193 -1.37 -5.13 24.78
CA LYS A 193 -1.82 -3.95 25.54
C LYS A 193 -1.91 -2.67 24.68
N ILE A 194 -2.31 -2.80 23.44
CA ILE A 194 -2.51 -1.69 22.52
C ILE A 194 -3.98 -1.28 22.60
N GLN A 195 -4.23 -0.03 23.01
CA GLN A 195 -5.58 0.51 23.05
C GLN A 195 -6.14 0.67 21.63
N THR A 196 -7.40 0.37 21.45
CA THR A 196 -8.12 0.46 20.18
C THR A 196 -9.02 1.68 20.17
N ALA A 197 -8.87 2.55 19.15
CA ALA A 197 -9.65 3.76 18.99
C ALA A 197 -10.42 3.71 17.64
N ALA A 198 -11.72 3.46 17.69
CA ALA A 198 -12.57 3.44 16.49
C ALA A 198 -12.96 4.86 16.08
N ALA A 199 -12.63 5.26 14.86
CA ALA A 199 -13.04 6.54 14.31
C ALA A 199 -14.52 6.49 13.93
N VAL A 200 -15.30 7.39 14.54
CA VAL A 200 -16.74 7.58 14.30
C VAL A 200 -17.01 9.01 13.87
N ALA A 201 -18.09 9.22 13.11
CA ALA A 201 -18.43 10.57 12.63
C ALA A 201 -18.90 11.49 13.78
N ARG A 202 -19.62 10.92 14.76
CA ARG A 202 -20.20 11.66 15.90
C ARG A 202 -20.17 10.77 17.16
N ASN A 203 -20.38 11.39 18.32
CA ASN A 203 -20.47 10.70 19.62
C ASN A 203 -19.21 9.90 20.02
N GLY A 204 -18.05 10.42 19.66
CA GLY A 204 -16.74 9.98 20.11
C GLY A 204 -16.04 11.06 20.94
N VAL A 205 -14.96 10.69 21.63
CA VAL A 205 -14.02 11.64 22.23
C VAL A 205 -13.35 12.42 21.09
N ARG A 206 -13.26 13.73 21.21
CA ARG A 206 -12.56 14.54 20.21
C ARG A 206 -11.10 14.15 20.13
N ILE A 207 -10.54 14.06 18.93
CA ILE A 207 -9.14 13.62 18.75
C ILE A 207 -8.14 14.46 19.54
N GLN A 208 -8.43 15.74 19.76
CA GLN A 208 -7.57 16.64 20.56
C GLN A 208 -7.61 16.31 22.07
N GLU A 209 -8.68 15.68 22.55
CA GLU A 209 -8.90 15.31 23.94
C GLU A 209 -8.50 13.85 24.22
N PHE A 210 -8.32 13.05 23.18
CA PHE A 210 -7.91 11.66 23.28
C PHE A 210 -6.39 11.56 23.46
N ASN A 211 -5.94 10.72 24.40
CA ASN A 211 -4.51 10.53 24.65
C ASN A 211 -3.89 9.50 23.70
N PHE A 212 -3.12 9.99 22.73
CA PHE A 212 -2.36 9.16 21.78
C PHE A 212 -0.93 8.80 22.24
N ALA A 213 -0.46 9.24 23.41
CA ALA A 213 0.92 9.02 23.83
C ALA A 213 1.29 7.53 24.02
N GLY A 214 0.31 6.70 24.42
CA GLY A 214 0.50 5.26 24.59
C GLY A 214 0.36 4.44 23.30
N PRO A 215 0.60 3.10 23.40
CA PRO A 215 0.37 2.16 22.31
C PRO A 215 -1.08 2.25 21.80
N THR A 216 -1.28 2.59 20.52
CA THR A 216 -2.62 2.90 20.00
C THR A 216 -2.81 2.30 18.60
N ALA A 217 -3.95 1.65 18.37
CA ALA A 217 -4.44 1.25 17.08
C ALA A 217 -5.70 2.05 16.70
N VAL A 218 -5.63 2.81 15.61
CA VAL A 218 -6.72 3.64 15.08
C VAL A 218 -7.47 2.86 14.00
N LEU A 219 -8.76 2.61 14.21
CA LEU A 219 -9.60 1.89 13.26
C LEU A 219 -10.33 2.89 12.37
N ILE A 220 -10.09 2.81 11.07
CA ILE A 220 -10.76 3.62 10.03
C ILE A 220 -11.64 2.69 9.20
N GLY A 221 -12.90 3.03 9.06
CA GLY A 221 -13.87 2.26 8.29
C GLY A 221 -14.12 2.78 6.89
N ASN A 222 -14.97 2.04 6.17
CA ASN A 222 -15.43 2.40 4.82
C ASN A 222 -16.22 3.72 4.83
N GLU A 223 -16.19 4.45 3.72
CA GLU A 223 -16.80 5.79 3.56
C GLU A 223 -18.32 5.78 3.79
N GLY A 224 -19.00 4.73 3.34
CA GLY A 224 -20.46 4.62 3.47
C GLY A 224 -20.91 3.99 4.78
N ALA A 225 -20.28 2.86 5.15
CA ALA A 225 -20.69 2.07 6.31
C ALA A 225 -19.94 2.43 7.62
N GLY A 226 -18.84 3.19 7.52
CA GLY A 226 -17.96 3.48 8.65
C GLY A 226 -17.19 2.23 9.13
N VAL A 227 -16.70 2.29 10.34
CA VAL A 227 -16.12 1.14 11.04
C VAL A 227 -17.25 0.13 11.32
N PRO A 228 -17.06 -1.18 11.06
CA PRO A 228 -18.07 -2.19 11.36
C PRO A 228 -18.56 -2.10 12.82
N LYS A 229 -19.88 -2.17 13.02
CA LYS A 229 -20.51 -2.04 14.36
C LYS A 229 -19.91 -2.99 15.40
N GLU A 230 -19.56 -4.20 14.98
CA GLU A 230 -18.93 -5.18 15.86
C GLU A 230 -17.56 -4.67 16.36
N LEU A 231 -16.75 -4.07 15.50
CA LEU A 231 -15.46 -3.48 15.87
C LEU A 231 -15.63 -2.24 16.77
N ILE A 232 -16.63 -1.38 16.47
CA ILE A 232 -16.93 -0.22 17.34
C ILE A 232 -17.31 -0.67 18.76
N ASN A 233 -18.11 -1.74 18.89
CA ASN A 233 -18.57 -2.23 20.19
C ASN A 233 -17.47 -2.93 21.00
N ARG A 234 -16.42 -3.41 20.35
CA ARG A 234 -15.29 -4.11 20.96
C ARG A 234 -14.05 -3.23 21.09
N ALA A 235 -14.04 -2.04 20.49
CA ALA A 235 -12.99 -1.05 20.65
C ALA A 235 -13.02 -0.44 22.06
N ASP A 236 -11.84 -0.11 22.60
CA ASP A 236 -11.72 0.51 23.94
C ASP A 236 -12.27 1.94 23.92
N HIS A 237 -12.12 2.63 22.80
CA HIS A 237 -12.51 4.03 22.66
C HIS A 237 -13.20 4.29 21.31
N ARG A 238 -14.08 5.32 21.30
CA ARG A 238 -14.61 5.93 20.09
C ARG A 238 -14.05 7.34 20.01
N ILE A 239 -13.44 7.67 18.89
CA ILE A 239 -12.85 9.00 18.65
C ILE A 239 -13.53 9.67 17.48
N CYS A 240 -13.60 11.00 17.48
CA CYS A 240 -14.17 11.75 16.37
C CYS A 240 -13.35 12.99 16.04
N ILE A 241 -13.34 13.34 14.74
CA ILE A 241 -12.83 14.60 14.25
C ILE A 241 -13.98 15.61 14.34
N PRO A 242 -13.84 16.74 15.05
CA PRO A 242 -14.87 17.79 15.04
C PRO A 242 -15.12 18.29 13.61
N GLN A 243 -16.37 18.32 13.21
CA GLN A 243 -16.80 18.74 11.87
C GLN A 243 -17.90 19.80 11.96
N ALA A 244 -17.90 20.71 10.99
CA ALA A 244 -18.99 21.67 10.81
C ALA A 244 -20.23 20.98 10.22
N GLU A 245 -21.42 21.39 10.66
CA GLU A 245 -22.67 20.95 10.02
C GLU A 245 -22.84 21.64 8.66
N PRO A 246 -23.50 21.01 7.67
CA PRO A 246 -24.25 19.72 7.73
C PRO A 246 -23.44 18.48 7.28
N LEU A 247 -22.13 18.50 7.33
CA LEU A 247 -21.32 17.39 6.84
C LEU A 247 -21.57 16.12 7.66
N GLU A 248 -21.86 15.00 6.98
CA GLU A 248 -22.14 13.72 7.64
C GLU A 248 -20.88 12.93 7.98
N SER A 249 -19.87 12.94 7.10
CA SER A 249 -18.61 12.23 7.27
C SER A 249 -17.48 12.82 6.42
N LEU A 250 -16.25 12.50 6.79
CA LEU A 250 -15.05 12.77 5.98
C LEU A 250 -14.69 11.53 5.15
N ASN A 251 -14.00 11.77 4.03
CA ASN A 251 -13.32 10.71 3.29
C ASN A 251 -12.37 9.92 4.23
N ALA A 252 -12.35 8.58 4.10
CA ALA A 252 -11.62 7.72 5.01
C ALA A 252 -10.10 7.98 5.02
N GLY A 253 -9.51 8.24 3.86
CA GLY A 253 -8.09 8.60 3.76
C GLY A 253 -7.77 9.94 4.42
N ILE A 254 -8.66 10.94 4.28
CA ILE A 254 -8.53 12.24 4.93
C ILE A 254 -8.68 12.10 6.45
N ALA A 255 -9.67 11.35 6.92
CA ALA A 255 -9.86 11.09 8.35
C ALA A 255 -8.64 10.42 8.96
N ALA A 256 -8.09 9.40 8.32
CA ALA A 256 -6.86 8.75 8.74
C ALA A 256 -5.69 9.74 8.83
N SER A 257 -5.53 10.61 7.83
CA SER A 257 -4.45 11.61 7.80
C SER A 257 -4.53 12.60 8.97
N ILE A 258 -5.73 13.13 9.25
CA ILE A 258 -5.95 14.09 10.34
C ILE A 258 -5.69 13.42 11.71
N ILE A 259 -6.17 12.20 11.91
CA ILE A 259 -5.99 11.48 13.19
C ILE A 259 -4.50 11.14 13.39
N LEU A 260 -3.80 10.67 12.36
CA LEU A 260 -2.37 10.36 12.46
C LEU A 260 -1.54 11.63 12.70
N TYR A 261 -1.87 12.75 12.06
CA TYR A 261 -1.22 14.03 12.32
C TYR A 261 -1.37 14.44 13.80
N GLU A 262 -2.59 14.39 14.35
CA GLU A 262 -2.83 14.73 15.75
C GLU A 262 -2.10 13.76 16.71
N ALA A 263 -2.12 12.46 16.41
CA ALA A 263 -1.40 11.47 17.20
C ALA A 263 0.10 11.75 17.21
N THR A 264 0.69 12.09 16.08
CA THR A 264 2.13 12.41 15.97
C THR A 264 2.46 13.72 16.68
N ARG A 265 1.60 14.74 16.56
CA ARG A 265 1.76 16.01 17.27
C ARG A 265 1.88 15.78 18.79
N GLN A 266 0.94 15.00 19.37
CA GLN A 266 0.94 14.70 20.81
C GLN A 266 2.16 13.87 21.26
N ARG A 267 2.73 13.05 20.37
CA ARG A 267 3.91 12.23 20.65
C ARG A 267 5.24 12.98 20.51
N SER A 268 5.20 14.16 19.91
CA SER A 268 6.40 15.01 19.72
C SER A 268 6.53 16.09 20.80
N GLU A 269 5.51 16.27 21.62
CA GLU A 269 5.51 17.13 22.81
C GLU A 269 6.03 16.37 24.05
#